data_9bdb8d0de3ff02cad24d4b8e301d6b19
#
_entry.id   9bdb8d0de3ff02cad24d4b8e301d6b19
#
_cell.length_a   1.000
_cell.length_b   1.000
_cell.length_c   1.000
_cell.angle_alpha   90.00
_cell.angle_beta   90.00
_cell.angle_gamma   90.00
#
_symmetry.space_group_name_H-M   'P 1'
#
loop_
_entity.id
_entity.type
_entity.pdbx_description
1 polymer ?
#
loop_
_entity_poly.entity_id
_entity_poly.type
_entity_poly.pdbx_seq_one_letter_code
_entity_poly.pdbx_strand_id
1 'polypeptide(L)'
;MEVGSNKKRSYPVPEPALRRMPCYLAYLKLEHRRGSQYVSSTLIARDNGVDPTQVTKDLSYTGITGKTRVGYEVEPLINALEDFLGFNEMDKAYLFGAGSLGTALLHDHGLVQYGLKIIDAFDVDEKVIGNEVNDVKVHHVDEFKTRENKTVKIGILTVPAEYAQEVALMMIDNGIRAIWNFTPVRISVPDHVVVQNTSLYAHLAVMFNRLNVLTQEL
;
A
#
# COMPACT_ATOMS: atom_id res chain seq x y z
N MET A 1 20.37 18.63 -34.19
CA MET A 1 21.10 18.20 -32.98
C MET A 1 20.05 17.84 -31.92
N GLU A 2 19.71 16.56 -31.82
CA GLU A 2 18.75 16.08 -30.82
C GLU A 2 19.48 15.96 -29.48
N VAL A 3 18.98 16.70 -28.49
CA VAL A 3 19.43 16.58 -27.11
C VAL A 3 18.84 15.28 -26.54
N GLY A 4 19.70 14.26 -26.44
CA GLY A 4 19.35 12.97 -25.90
C GLY A 4 18.83 13.08 -24.47
N SER A 5 17.57 12.73 -24.29
CA SER A 5 16.92 12.55 -22.99
C SER A 5 17.66 11.46 -22.22
N ASN A 6 18.42 11.88 -21.23
CA ASN A 6 19.15 11.00 -20.31
C ASN A 6 18.11 10.32 -19.37
N LYS A 7 17.47 9.24 -19.82
CA LYS A 7 16.68 8.37 -18.96
C LYS A 7 17.62 7.77 -17.91
N LYS A 8 17.68 8.35 -16.71
CA LYS A 8 18.26 7.71 -15.53
C LYS A 8 17.61 6.34 -15.41
N ARG A 9 18.41 5.28 -15.60
CA ARG A 9 18.01 3.92 -15.24
C ARG A 9 17.75 3.92 -13.74
N SER A 10 16.48 3.97 -13.33
CA SER A 10 16.13 3.74 -11.94
C SER A 10 16.44 2.27 -11.63
N TYR A 11 17.41 2.03 -10.77
CA TYR A 11 17.62 0.69 -10.22
C TYR A 11 16.35 0.32 -9.46
N PRO A 12 15.81 -0.91 -9.62
CA PRO A 12 14.63 -1.32 -8.90
C PRO A 12 14.92 -1.26 -7.40
N VAL A 13 14.07 -0.51 -6.68
CA VAL A 13 14.19 -0.38 -5.23
C VAL A 13 13.82 -1.73 -4.60
N PRO A 14 14.63 -2.26 -3.68
CA PRO A 14 14.29 -3.51 -3.00
C PRO A 14 12.96 -3.39 -2.23
N GLU A 15 12.10 -4.39 -2.34
CA GLU A 15 10.81 -4.42 -1.64
C GLU A 15 10.93 -4.17 -0.12
N PRO A 16 11.93 -4.72 0.62
CA PRO A 16 12.11 -4.41 2.02
C PRO A 16 12.34 -2.92 2.31
N ALA A 17 12.98 -2.17 1.41
CA ALA A 17 13.15 -0.72 1.55
C ALA A 17 11.80 0.00 1.37
N LEU A 18 11.03 -0.36 0.33
CA LEU A 18 9.69 0.19 0.10
C LEU A 18 8.75 -0.08 1.28
N ARG A 19 8.86 -1.22 1.94
CA ARG A 19 8.04 -1.56 3.11
C ARG A 19 8.38 -0.75 4.36
N ARG A 20 9.62 -0.26 4.50
CA ARG A 20 10.05 0.56 5.66
C ARG A 20 9.73 2.04 5.48
N MET A 21 9.80 2.56 4.26
CA MET A 21 9.63 4.00 3.98
C MET A 21 8.31 4.60 4.49
N PRO A 22 7.15 3.92 4.40
CA PRO A 22 5.91 4.44 5.00
C PRO A 22 6.00 4.62 6.52
N CYS A 23 6.76 3.75 7.22
CA CYS A 23 6.98 3.91 8.67
C CYS A 23 7.88 5.11 8.96
N TYR A 24 8.92 5.35 8.15
CA TYR A 24 9.74 6.55 8.24
C TYR A 24 8.90 7.81 8.02
N LEU A 25 8.04 7.80 7.00
CA LEU A 25 7.14 8.91 6.71
C LEU A 25 6.17 9.18 7.88
N ALA A 26 5.58 8.16 8.46
CA ALA A 26 4.70 8.29 9.63
C ALA A 26 5.44 8.95 10.81
N TYR A 27 6.66 8.49 11.13
CA TYR A 27 7.50 9.10 12.16
C TYR A 27 7.83 10.56 11.84
N LEU A 28 8.21 10.87 10.61
CA LEU A 28 8.52 12.24 10.17
C LEU A 28 7.33 13.19 10.29
N LYS A 29 6.12 12.73 9.93
CA LYS A 29 4.88 13.50 10.11
C LYS A 29 4.59 13.78 11.60
N LEU A 30 4.95 12.87 12.50
CA LEU A 30 4.87 13.10 13.94
C LEU A 30 5.89 14.16 14.39
N GLU A 31 7.15 14.07 13.95
CA GLU A 31 8.20 15.04 14.27
C GLU A 31 7.87 16.44 13.72
N HIS A 32 7.34 16.51 12.50
CA HIS A 32 6.88 17.78 11.93
C HIS A 32 5.81 18.46 12.79
N ARG A 33 4.82 17.69 13.26
CA ARG A 33 3.77 18.21 14.18
C ARG A 33 4.32 18.65 15.54
N ARG A 34 5.47 18.11 15.98
CA ARG A 34 6.20 18.54 17.18
C ARG A 34 7.06 19.78 16.96
N GLY A 35 7.14 20.27 15.71
CA GLY A 35 7.94 21.45 15.36
C GLY A 35 9.41 21.15 15.08
N SER A 36 9.78 19.87 14.92
CA SER A 36 11.15 19.48 14.57
C SER A 36 11.50 19.95 13.16
N GLN A 37 12.56 20.74 13.00
CA GLN A 37 13.02 21.20 11.69
C GLN A 37 13.99 20.21 11.04
N TYR A 38 14.74 19.47 11.84
CA TYR A 38 15.75 18.50 11.38
C TYR A 38 15.59 17.17 12.10
N VAL A 39 15.96 16.10 11.40
CA VAL A 39 15.98 14.73 11.90
C VAL A 39 17.23 14.00 11.43
N SER A 40 17.86 13.21 12.29
CA SER A 40 18.99 12.36 11.89
C SER A 40 18.51 10.95 11.49
N SER A 41 19.28 10.26 10.64
CA SER A 41 19.05 8.83 10.35
C SER A 41 19.06 7.98 11.61
N THR A 42 19.83 8.36 12.64
CA THR A 42 19.84 7.67 13.95
C THR A 42 18.51 7.78 14.69
N LEU A 43 17.84 8.93 14.63
CA LEU A 43 16.54 9.10 15.26
C LEU A 43 15.46 8.30 14.53
N ILE A 44 15.44 8.36 13.20
CA ILE A 44 14.51 7.55 12.38
C ILE A 44 14.75 6.06 12.65
N ALA A 45 16.00 5.62 12.68
CA ALA A 45 16.40 4.24 12.92
C ALA A 45 15.93 3.73 14.28
N ARG A 46 16.12 4.54 15.33
CA ARG A 46 15.71 4.19 16.71
C ARG A 46 14.20 3.99 16.82
N ASP A 47 13.41 4.87 16.22
CA ASP A 47 11.95 4.78 16.26
C ASP A 47 11.43 3.55 15.49
N ASN A 48 12.09 3.21 14.39
CA ASN A 48 11.67 2.13 13.51
C ASN A 48 12.38 0.78 13.79
N GLY A 49 13.24 0.70 14.78
CA GLY A 49 13.95 -0.54 15.15
C GLY A 49 14.87 -1.08 14.05
N VAL A 50 15.52 -0.21 13.30
CA VAL A 50 16.44 -0.55 12.20
C VAL A 50 17.82 0.09 12.40
N ASP A 51 18.81 -0.30 11.59
CA ASP A 51 20.13 0.31 11.64
C ASP A 51 20.18 1.69 10.94
N PRO A 52 20.88 2.71 11.48
CA PRO A 52 20.99 4.02 10.86
C PRO A 52 21.58 4.00 9.43
N THR A 53 22.47 3.06 9.12
CA THR A 53 23.02 2.91 7.77
C THR A 53 21.95 2.39 6.80
N GLN A 54 21.05 1.54 7.29
CA GLN A 54 19.91 1.07 6.51
C GLN A 54 18.96 2.22 6.17
N VAL A 55 18.64 3.11 7.13
CA VAL A 55 17.84 4.31 6.89
C VAL A 55 18.47 5.20 5.82
N THR A 56 19.79 5.48 5.96
CA THR A 56 20.51 6.30 4.99
C THR A 56 20.48 5.68 3.59
N LYS A 57 20.65 4.36 3.48
CA LYS A 57 20.58 3.63 2.22
C LYS A 57 19.16 3.70 1.63
N ASP A 58 18.13 3.47 2.43
CA ASP A 58 16.74 3.53 1.97
C ASP A 58 16.40 4.94 1.47
N LEU A 59 16.74 5.97 2.23
CA LEU A 59 16.47 7.36 1.84
C LEU A 59 17.25 7.78 0.58
N SER A 60 18.41 7.16 0.30
CA SER A 60 19.18 7.47 -0.92
C SER A 60 18.39 7.18 -2.21
N TYR A 61 17.42 6.26 -2.19
CA TYR A 61 16.56 5.98 -3.34
C TYR A 61 15.64 7.15 -3.71
N THR A 62 15.29 8.02 -2.74
CA THR A 62 14.47 9.21 -2.99
C THR A 62 15.27 10.35 -3.63
N GLY A 63 16.58 10.24 -3.68
CA GLY A 63 17.48 11.30 -4.17
C GLY A 63 17.76 12.41 -3.16
N ILE A 64 17.11 12.39 -1.98
CA ILE A 64 17.38 13.38 -0.94
C ILE A 64 18.69 13.09 -0.22
N THR A 65 19.42 14.13 0.14
CA THR A 65 20.68 14.04 0.88
C THR A 65 20.61 14.81 2.18
N GLY A 66 21.05 14.17 3.27
CA GLY A 66 21.17 14.83 4.56
C GLY A 66 22.37 15.77 4.63
N LYS A 67 22.27 16.82 5.43
CA LYS A 67 23.37 17.74 5.75
C LYS A 67 24.29 17.12 6.80
N THR A 68 25.60 17.17 6.56
CA THR A 68 26.59 16.63 7.51
C THR A 68 26.42 17.21 8.90
N ARG A 69 26.39 16.36 9.92
CA ARG A 69 26.19 16.70 11.35
C ARG A 69 24.83 17.33 11.71
N VAL A 70 23.96 17.61 10.76
CA VAL A 70 22.62 18.18 10.98
C VAL A 70 21.54 17.14 10.75
N GLY A 71 21.66 16.32 9.70
CA GLY A 71 20.64 15.36 9.25
C GLY A 71 19.79 15.90 8.08
N TYR A 72 18.58 15.48 8.03
CA TYR A 72 17.61 15.82 6.98
C TYR A 72 16.65 16.91 7.47
N GLU A 73 16.31 17.85 6.61
CA GLU A 73 15.20 18.75 6.84
C GLU A 73 13.88 17.95 6.80
N VAL A 74 13.02 18.11 7.80
CA VAL A 74 11.85 17.24 8.00
C VAL A 74 10.85 17.40 6.88
N GLU A 75 10.44 18.64 6.55
CA GLU A 75 9.43 18.90 5.53
C GLU A 75 9.90 18.50 4.11
N PRO A 76 11.11 18.87 3.63
CA PRO A 76 11.62 18.36 2.36
C PRO A 76 11.73 16.84 2.30
N LEU A 77 12.07 16.17 3.41
CA LEU A 77 12.14 14.72 3.46
C LEU A 77 10.76 14.05 3.38
N ILE A 78 9.74 14.63 4.04
CA ILE A 78 8.35 14.18 3.92
C ILE A 78 7.91 14.24 2.45
N ASN A 79 8.07 15.41 1.80
CA ASN A 79 7.69 15.61 0.42
C ASN A 79 8.41 14.64 -0.53
N ALA A 80 9.72 14.44 -0.34
CA ALA A 80 10.51 13.51 -1.15
C ALA A 80 10.03 12.06 -0.99
N LEU A 81 9.63 11.65 0.22
CA LEU A 81 9.09 10.31 0.46
C LEU A 81 7.68 10.15 -0.13
N GLU A 82 6.81 11.13 0.02
CA GLU A 82 5.46 11.10 -0.56
C GLU A 82 5.50 11.04 -2.09
N ASP A 83 6.34 11.87 -2.73
CA ASP A 83 6.56 11.84 -4.18
C ASP A 83 7.13 10.49 -4.64
N PHE A 84 8.14 9.99 -3.92
CA PHE A 84 8.79 8.74 -4.27
C PHE A 84 7.87 7.52 -4.13
N LEU A 85 7.01 7.51 -3.12
CA LEU A 85 6.04 6.44 -2.86
C LEU A 85 4.76 6.57 -3.70
N GLY A 86 4.57 7.68 -4.42
CA GLY A 86 3.38 7.97 -5.22
C GLY A 86 2.16 8.36 -4.38
N PHE A 87 2.35 8.78 -3.13
CA PHE A 87 1.25 9.12 -2.23
C PHE A 87 0.63 10.50 -2.47
N ASN A 88 1.27 11.33 -3.32
CA ASN A 88 0.75 12.64 -3.73
C ASN A 88 -0.23 12.55 -4.92
N GLU A 89 -0.30 11.40 -5.59
CA GLU A 89 -1.26 11.14 -6.65
C GLU A 89 -2.47 10.38 -6.09
N MET A 90 -3.68 10.74 -6.55
CA MET A 90 -4.90 10.06 -6.11
C MET A 90 -5.29 8.99 -7.12
N ASP A 91 -4.93 7.75 -6.84
CA ASP A 91 -5.36 6.59 -7.57
C ASP A 91 -6.76 6.13 -7.15
N LYS A 92 -7.54 5.66 -8.12
CA LYS A 92 -8.87 5.08 -7.88
C LYS A 92 -8.79 3.56 -7.85
N ALA A 93 -9.53 2.96 -6.92
CA ALA A 93 -9.65 1.52 -6.80
C ALA A 93 -11.11 1.06 -6.77
N TYR A 94 -11.32 -0.19 -7.18
CA TYR A 94 -12.52 -0.95 -6.93
C TYR A 94 -12.29 -1.99 -5.84
N LEU A 95 -13.31 -2.21 -5.00
CA LEU A 95 -13.29 -3.26 -3.98
C LEU A 95 -14.15 -4.44 -4.46
N PHE A 96 -13.63 -5.66 -4.31
CA PHE A 96 -14.33 -6.91 -4.61
C PHE A 96 -14.45 -7.75 -3.34
N GLY A 97 -15.69 -7.90 -2.86
CA GLY A 97 -16.04 -8.51 -1.58
C GLY A 97 -16.31 -7.46 -0.51
N ALA A 98 -17.60 -7.10 -0.31
CA ALA A 98 -18.05 -6.14 0.70
C ALA A 98 -18.43 -6.80 2.04
N GLY A 99 -17.78 -7.93 2.37
CA GLY A 99 -17.89 -8.58 3.69
C GLY A 99 -17.21 -7.76 4.79
N SER A 100 -16.98 -8.37 5.96
CA SER A 100 -16.44 -7.66 7.14
C SER A 100 -15.14 -6.91 6.88
N LEU A 101 -14.17 -7.52 6.19
CA LEU A 101 -12.89 -6.87 5.89
C LEU A 101 -13.06 -5.79 4.81
N GLY A 102 -13.81 -6.08 3.76
CA GLY A 102 -14.08 -5.11 2.70
C GLY A 102 -14.77 -3.87 3.24
N THR A 103 -15.81 -4.03 4.04
CA THR A 103 -16.50 -2.92 4.71
C THR A 103 -15.58 -2.13 5.63
N ALA A 104 -14.69 -2.80 6.37
CA ALA A 104 -13.70 -2.10 7.20
C ALA A 104 -12.76 -1.23 6.37
N LEU A 105 -12.32 -1.70 5.19
CA LEU A 105 -11.49 -0.91 4.27
C LEU A 105 -12.25 0.28 3.67
N LEU A 106 -13.57 0.15 3.43
CA LEU A 106 -14.40 1.28 2.99
C LEU A 106 -14.52 2.36 4.07
N HIS A 107 -14.42 2.00 5.35
CA HIS A 107 -14.41 2.95 6.47
C HIS A 107 -13.03 3.56 6.74
N ASP A 108 -11.95 3.03 6.15
CA ASP A 108 -10.61 3.52 6.41
C ASP A 108 -10.30 4.81 5.65
N HIS A 109 -10.29 5.92 6.38
CA HIS A 109 -9.87 7.22 5.84
C HIS A 109 -8.35 7.32 5.58
N GLY A 110 -7.56 6.39 6.09
CA GLY A 110 -6.11 6.35 5.91
C GLY A 110 -5.72 6.11 4.45
N LEU A 111 -6.45 5.27 3.72
CA LEU A 111 -6.16 4.99 2.31
C LEU A 111 -6.13 6.26 1.46
N VAL A 112 -7.06 7.19 1.67
CA VAL A 112 -7.12 8.47 0.96
C VAL A 112 -5.90 9.34 1.29
N GLN A 113 -5.41 9.31 2.54
CA GLN A 113 -4.22 10.06 2.95
C GLN A 113 -2.93 9.53 2.28
N TYR A 114 -2.96 8.29 1.81
CA TYR A 114 -1.87 7.63 1.08
C TYR A 114 -2.15 7.48 -0.42
N GLY A 115 -3.03 8.33 -0.97
CA GLY A 115 -3.25 8.43 -2.41
C GLY A 115 -4.14 7.35 -3.02
N LEU A 116 -4.95 6.60 -2.22
CA LEU A 116 -5.85 5.59 -2.75
C LEU A 116 -7.30 5.86 -2.36
N LYS A 117 -8.19 6.04 -3.34
CA LYS A 117 -9.63 6.20 -3.12
C LYS A 117 -10.41 5.02 -3.70
N ILE A 118 -11.12 4.29 -2.84
CA ILE A 118 -12.11 3.30 -3.31
C ILE A 118 -13.35 4.08 -3.79
N ILE A 119 -13.76 3.84 -5.03
CA ILE A 119 -14.86 4.58 -5.65
C ILE A 119 -16.14 3.77 -5.86
N ASP A 120 -16.00 2.43 -5.93
CA ASP A 120 -17.13 1.50 -5.97
C ASP A 120 -16.72 0.16 -5.35
N ALA A 121 -17.68 -0.57 -4.84
CA ALA A 121 -17.53 -1.92 -4.33
C ALA A 121 -18.44 -2.91 -5.08
N PHE A 122 -18.03 -4.17 -5.15
CA PHE A 122 -18.74 -5.24 -5.85
C PHE A 122 -18.87 -6.48 -4.98
N ASP A 123 -20.05 -7.06 -4.93
CA ASP A 123 -20.35 -8.29 -4.19
C ASP A 123 -21.39 -9.13 -4.93
N VAL A 124 -21.63 -10.35 -4.48
CA VAL A 124 -22.69 -11.25 -4.91
C VAL A 124 -23.78 -11.42 -3.86
N ASP A 125 -23.55 -11.01 -2.61
CA ASP A 125 -24.52 -11.14 -1.52
C ASP A 125 -25.57 -10.03 -1.61
N GLU A 126 -26.82 -10.42 -1.90
CA GLU A 126 -27.96 -9.50 -1.98
C GLU A 126 -28.17 -8.66 -0.71
N LYS A 127 -27.67 -9.10 0.45
CA LYS A 127 -27.80 -8.35 1.71
C LYS A 127 -26.92 -7.11 1.77
N VAL A 128 -25.84 -7.08 1.01
CA VAL A 128 -24.89 -5.95 0.98
C VAL A 128 -25.03 -5.13 -0.29
N ILE A 129 -25.57 -5.70 -1.37
CA ILE A 129 -25.82 -4.99 -2.63
C ILE A 129 -26.83 -3.86 -2.42
N GLY A 130 -26.54 -2.69 -2.99
CA GLY A 130 -27.33 -1.47 -2.86
C GLY A 130 -27.02 -0.65 -1.62
N ASN A 131 -26.29 -1.20 -0.64
CA ASN A 131 -25.81 -0.43 0.51
C ASN A 131 -24.75 0.58 0.08
N GLU A 132 -24.64 1.65 0.86
CA GLU A 132 -23.62 2.68 0.69
C GLU A 132 -22.80 2.82 1.98
N VAL A 133 -21.49 2.82 1.83
CA VAL A 133 -20.53 2.92 2.94
C VAL A 133 -19.51 4.01 2.59
N ASN A 134 -19.48 5.11 3.35
CA ASN A 134 -18.61 6.27 3.10
C ASN A 134 -18.66 6.76 1.64
N ASP A 135 -19.85 7.02 1.12
CA ASP A 135 -20.11 7.44 -0.26
C ASP A 135 -19.69 6.41 -1.33
N VAL A 136 -19.40 5.16 -0.94
CA VAL A 136 -19.08 4.06 -1.85
C VAL A 136 -20.26 3.11 -1.92
N LYS A 137 -20.85 2.98 -3.10
CA LYS A 137 -21.99 2.08 -3.34
C LYS A 137 -21.50 0.66 -3.60
N VAL A 138 -22.20 -0.32 -3.05
CA VAL A 138 -22.00 -1.75 -3.32
C VAL A 138 -22.91 -2.18 -4.47
N HIS A 139 -22.32 -2.66 -5.55
CA HIS A 139 -23.01 -3.13 -6.77
C HIS A 139 -22.93 -4.65 -6.87
N HIS A 140 -23.82 -5.23 -7.68
CA HIS A 140 -23.65 -6.62 -8.07
C HIS A 140 -22.40 -6.78 -8.96
N VAL A 141 -21.65 -7.87 -8.79
CA VAL A 141 -20.39 -8.10 -9.51
C VAL A 141 -20.55 -8.12 -11.04
N ASP A 142 -21.73 -8.48 -11.56
CA ASP A 142 -22.00 -8.47 -12.98
C ASP A 142 -22.06 -7.05 -13.57
N GLU A 143 -22.39 -6.04 -12.77
CA GLU A 143 -22.32 -4.64 -13.22
C GLU A 143 -20.87 -4.21 -13.53
N PHE A 144 -19.87 -4.77 -12.83
CA PHE A 144 -18.47 -4.51 -13.15
C PHE A 144 -18.09 -5.00 -14.55
N LYS A 145 -18.58 -6.17 -14.95
CA LYS A 145 -18.28 -6.79 -16.26
C LYS A 145 -18.81 -5.95 -17.43
N THR A 146 -19.90 -5.22 -17.21
CA THR A 146 -20.57 -4.42 -18.26
C THR A 146 -20.13 -2.96 -18.29
N ARG A 147 -19.25 -2.52 -17.38
CA ARG A 147 -18.75 -1.14 -17.35
C ARG A 147 -17.90 -0.81 -18.57
N GLU A 148 -18.28 0.23 -19.29
CA GLU A 148 -17.55 0.72 -20.44
C GLU A 148 -16.25 1.46 -20.05
N ASN A 149 -16.27 2.18 -18.92
CA ASN A 149 -15.13 2.98 -18.47
C ASN A 149 -14.14 2.13 -17.65
N LYS A 150 -13.04 1.73 -18.30
CA LYS A 150 -11.95 0.91 -17.72
C LYS A 150 -10.74 1.76 -17.28
N THR A 151 -10.95 2.97 -16.78
CA THR A 151 -9.86 3.86 -16.34
C THR A 151 -9.25 3.42 -15.00
N VAL A 152 -10.04 2.81 -14.11
CA VAL A 152 -9.55 2.28 -12.83
C VAL A 152 -8.70 1.05 -13.06
N LYS A 153 -7.47 1.08 -12.56
CA LYS A 153 -6.47 0.02 -12.75
C LYS A 153 -6.20 -0.82 -11.52
N ILE A 154 -6.66 -0.39 -10.35
CA ILE A 154 -6.42 -1.03 -9.06
C ILE A 154 -7.69 -1.71 -8.57
N GLY A 155 -7.55 -2.96 -8.14
CA GLY A 155 -8.61 -3.70 -7.49
C GLY A 155 -8.16 -4.25 -6.14
N ILE A 156 -9.02 -4.15 -5.14
CA ILE A 156 -8.83 -4.70 -3.80
C ILE A 156 -9.66 -5.97 -3.69
N LEU A 157 -9.02 -7.08 -3.36
CA LEU A 157 -9.63 -8.41 -3.33
C LEU A 157 -9.79 -8.90 -1.89
N THR A 158 -11.04 -8.96 -1.42
CA THR A 158 -11.43 -9.33 -0.05
C THR A 158 -12.52 -10.42 -0.02
N VAL A 159 -12.64 -11.20 -1.08
CA VAL A 159 -13.59 -12.31 -1.21
C VAL A 159 -13.13 -13.55 -0.42
N PRO A 160 -14.00 -14.55 -0.16
CA PRO A 160 -13.60 -15.84 0.37
C PRO A 160 -12.53 -16.52 -0.51
N ALA A 161 -11.66 -17.33 0.14
CA ALA A 161 -10.48 -17.93 -0.50
C ALA A 161 -10.82 -18.74 -1.76
N GLU A 162 -11.93 -19.47 -1.73
CA GLU A 162 -12.41 -20.32 -2.82
C GLU A 162 -12.75 -19.55 -4.11
N TYR A 163 -13.11 -18.28 -3.99
CA TYR A 163 -13.45 -17.42 -5.14
C TYR A 163 -12.31 -16.50 -5.59
N ALA A 164 -11.21 -16.45 -4.82
CA ALA A 164 -10.15 -15.48 -5.04
C ALA A 164 -9.55 -15.52 -6.45
N GLN A 165 -9.26 -16.71 -6.97
CA GLN A 165 -8.67 -16.89 -8.28
C GLN A 165 -9.62 -16.48 -9.41
N GLU A 166 -10.89 -16.91 -9.32
CA GLU A 166 -11.89 -16.59 -10.34
C GLU A 166 -12.15 -15.08 -10.42
N VAL A 167 -12.34 -14.45 -9.26
CA VAL A 167 -12.58 -12.99 -9.19
C VAL A 167 -11.35 -12.22 -9.68
N ALA A 168 -10.13 -12.65 -9.34
CA ALA A 168 -8.92 -12.00 -9.83
C ALA A 168 -8.82 -12.04 -11.36
N LEU A 169 -9.12 -13.16 -12.00
CA LEU A 169 -9.11 -13.28 -13.47
C LEU A 169 -10.19 -12.38 -14.08
N MET A 170 -11.41 -12.40 -13.53
CA MET A 170 -12.50 -11.52 -13.96
C MET A 170 -12.10 -10.03 -13.85
N MET A 171 -11.41 -9.62 -12.78
CA MET A 171 -10.89 -8.26 -12.62
C MET A 171 -9.90 -7.91 -13.74
N ILE A 172 -8.98 -8.80 -14.06
CA ILE A 172 -7.93 -8.62 -15.08
C ILE A 172 -8.56 -8.49 -16.47
N ASP A 173 -9.50 -9.37 -16.82
CA ASP A 173 -10.20 -9.38 -18.10
C ASP A 173 -10.99 -8.08 -18.32
N ASN A 174 -11.42 -7.44 -17.22
CA ASN A 174 -12.14 -6.17 -17.25
C ASN A 174 -11.25 -4.93 -16.98
N GLY A 175 -9.93 -5.07 -17.10
CA GLY A 175 -9.01 -3.94 -17.20
C GLY A 175 -8.22 -3.59 -15.94
N ILE A 176 -8.39 -4.32 -14.83
CA ILE A 176 -7.52 -4.19 -13.64
C ILE A 176 -6.11 -4.65 -14.00
N ARG A 177 -5.11 -3.93 -13.47
CA ARG A 177 -3.67 -4.17 -13.70
C ARG A 177 -2.86 -4.29 -12.42
N ALA A 178 -3.43 -3.89 -11.28
CA ALA A 178 -2.85 -4.08 -9.96
C ALA A 178 -3.91 -4.64 -9.01
N ILE A 179 -3.59 -5.70 -8.28
CA ILE A 179 -4.50 -6.35 -7.33
C ILE A 179 -3.87 -6.32 -5.94
N TRP A 180 -4.57 -5.69 -5.00
CA TRP A 180 -4.23 -5.79 -3.59
C TRP A 180 -5.03 -6.93 -2.97
N ASN A 181 -4.36 -8.09 -2.83
CA ASN A 181 -4.97 -9.33 -2.39
C ASN A 181 -4.90 -9.47 -0.86
N PHE A 182 -6.05 -9.43 -0.22
CA PHE A 182 -6.22 -9.67 1.22
C PHE A 182 -6.68 -11.09 1.55
N THR A 183 -6.93 -11.92 0.54
CA THR A 183 -7.30 -13.32 0.77
C THR A 183 -6.10 -14.12 1.30
N PRO A 184 -6.33 -15.23 2.03
CA PRO A 184 -5.23 -16.04 2.57
C PRO A 184 -4.49 -16.86 1.50
N VAL A 185 -4.97 -16.85 0.25
CA VAL A 185 -4.42 -17.66 -0.85
C VAL A 185 -3.65 -16.80 -1.84
N ARG A 186 -2.65 -17.39 -2.48
CA ARG A 186 -1.98 -16.76 -3.62
C ARG A 186 -2.83 -16.92 -4.87
N ILE A 187 -2.94 -15.85 -5.64
CA ILE A 187 -3.59 -15.84 -6.95
C ILE A 187 -2.52 -15.94 -8.05
N SER A 188 -2.83 -16.67 -9.11
CA SER A 188 -1.99 -16.77 -10.31
C SER A 188 -2.49 -15.78 -11.35
N VAL A 189 -1.60 -14.89 -11.79
CA VAL A 189 -1.93 -13.82 -12.75
C VAL A 189 -0.85 -13.73 -13.83
N PRO A 190 -1.17 -13.14 -15.00
CA PRO A 190 -0.15 -12.85 -16.01
C PRO A 190 0.93 -11.88 -15.51
N ASP A 191 2.15 -11.98 -16.07
CA ASP A 191 3.34 -11.19 -15.64
C ASP A 191 3.15 -9.67 -15.71
N HIS A 192 2.21 -9.18 -16.50
CA HIS A 192 1.92 -7.76 -16.64
C HIS A 192 0.96 -7.21 -15.57
N VAL A 193 0.52 -8.04 -14.62
CA VAL A 193 -0.36 -7.68 -13.53
C VAL A 193 0.42 -7.66 -12.23
N VAL A 194 0.37 -6.54 -11.54
CA VAL A 194 1.01 -6.39 -10.22
C VAL A 194 0.10 -7.00 -9.15
N VAL A 195 0.65 -7.85 -8.29
CA VAL A 195 -0.08 -8.39 -7.13
C VAL A 195 0.68 -8.08 -5.85
N GLN A 196 -0.01 -7.39 -4.93
CA GLN A 196 0.44 -7.22 -3.56
C GLN A 196 -0.39 -8.11 -2.65
N ASN A 197 0.25 -9.07 -1.96
CA ASN A 197 -0.44 -9.95 -1.01
C ASN A 197 -0.29 -9.40 0.42
N THR A 198 -1.40 -9.33 1.15
CA THR A 198 -1.46 -8.94 2.56
C THR A 198 -2.18 -10.02 3.35
N SER A 199 -1.41 -10.88 4.06
CA SER A 199 -1.96 -11.95 4.89
C SER A 199 -1.91 -11.56 6.37
N LEU A 200 -3.07 -11.33 6.97
CA LEU A 200 -3.21 -11.13 8.42
C LEU A 200 -2.75 -12.36 9.19
N TYR A 201 -3.03 -13.55 8.67
CA TYR A 201 -2.66 -14.81 9.31
C TYR A 201 -1.15 -15.07 9.34
N ALA A 202 -0.41 -14.59 8.35
CA ALA A 202 1.05 -14.67 8.36
C ALA A 202 1.64 -13.84 9.52
N HIS A 203 1.10 -12.66 9.80
CA HIS A 203 1.51 -11.84 10.94
C HIS A 203 1.13 -12.49 12.28
N LEU A 204 -0.05 -13.12 12.39
CA LEU A 204 -0.44 -13.89 13.57
C LEU A 204 0.52 -15.05 13.82
N ALA A 205 0.91 -15.80 12.79
CA ALA A 205 1.85 -16.91 12.92
C ALA A 205 3.21 -16.45 13.47
N VAL A 206 3.74 -15.32 12.98
CA VAL A 206 4.99 -14.72 13.48
C VAL A 206 4.83 -14.30 14.94
N MET A 207 3.73 -13.64 15.30
CA MET A 207 3.44 -13.21 16.66
C MET A 207 3.34 -14.39 17.63
N PHE A 208 2.59 -15.43 17.28
CA PHE A 208 2.44 -16.63 18.13
C PHE A 208 3.76 -17.37 18.31
N ASN A 209 4.57 -17.51 17.23
CA ASN A 209 5.87 -18.14 17.34
C ASN A 209 6.78 -17.38 18.32
N ARG A 210 6.84 -16.06 18.22
CA ARG A 210 7.65 -15.22 19.12
C ARG A 210 7.16 -15.30 20.58
N LEU A 211 5.85 -15.30 20.79
CA LEU A 211 5.26 -15.44 22.13
C LEU A 211 5.63 -16.78 22.75
N ASN A 212 5.55 -17.88 22.00
CA ASN A 212 5.91 -19.21 22.48
C ASN A 212 7.39 -19.31 22.88
N VAL A 213 8.30 -18.65 22.16
CA VAL A 213 9.73 -18.60 22.55
C VAL A 213 9.90 -17.91 23.89
N LEU A 214 9.28 -16.73 24.08
CA LEU A 214 9.37 -15.98 25.33
C LEU A 214 8.78 -16.75 26.53
N THR A 215 7.73 -17.53 26.33
CA THR A 215 7.11 -18.33 27.40
C THR A 215 7.89 -19.61 27.74
N GLN A 216 8.82 -20.05 26.91
CA GLN A 216 9.71 -21.18 27.19
C GLN A 216 10.99 -20.77 27.96
N GLU A 217 11.30 -19.48 27.99
CA GLU A 217 12.46 -18.90 28.69
C GLU A 217 12.11 -18.41 30.12
N LEU A 218 10.82 -18.49 30.54
CA LEU A 218 10.31 -18.16 31.87
C LEU A 218 10.03 -19.44 32.69
#